data_18fd3ccaa290108f614f61421a767286
#
_entry.id   18fd3ccaa290108f614f61421a767286
#
_cell.length_a   1.000
_cell.length_b   1.000
_cell.length_c   1.000
_cell.angle_alpha   90.00
_cell.angle_beta   90.00
_cell.angle_gamma   90.00
#
_symmetry.space_group_name_H-M   'P 1'
#
loop_
_entity.id
_entity.type
_entity.pdbx_description
1 polymer ?
#
loop_
_entity_poly.entity_id
_entity_poly.type
_entity_poly.pdbx_seq_one_letter_code
_entity_poly.pdbx_strand_id
1 'polypeptide(L)'
;MKSSEIRRQFLQFFQSKGHTIVPSSSLVPGNDPTLLFTNSGMVQFKDVFTGKESRSYTRATSSQRSVRAGGKHNDLENVGYTARHHTFFEMLGNFSFGDYFKRDAIQYAWELLTQVYKLPAEKLWVTVYPVSYTHLRAHETREDL
;
A
#
# COMPACT_ATOMS: atom_id res chain seq x y z
N MET A 1 -2.79 -18.36 -8.72
CA MET A 1 -1.53 -17.65 -8.41
C MET A 1 -1.20 -17.90 -6.95
N LYS A 2 0.07 -18.22 -6.63
CA LYS A 2 0.52 -18.43 -5.24
C LYS A 2 0.81 -17.10 -4.55
N SER A 3 0.67 -17.03 -3.23
CA SER A 3 0.97 -15.79 -2.45
C SER A 3 2.40 -15.28 -2.67
N SER A 4 3.35 -16.19 -2.81
CA SER A 4 4.75 -15.84 -3.12
C SER A 4 4.91 -15.16 -4.49
N GLU A 5 4.10 -15.54 -5.48
CA GLU A 5 4.10 -14.91 -6.81
C GLU A 5 3.46 -13.53 -6.76
N ILE A 6 2.34 -13.38 -6.04
CA ILE A 6 1.67 -12.08 -5.85
C ILE A 6 2.67 -11.09 -5.24
N ARG A 7 3.32 -11.49 -4.15
CA ARG A 7 4.32 -10.67 -3.46
C ARG A 7 5.47 -10.28 -4.40
N ARG A 8 6.03 -11.25 -5.09
CA ARG A 8 7.16 -11.03 -6.02
C ARG A 8 6.77 -10.08 -7.16
N GLN A 9 5.64 -10.32 -7.80
CA GLN A 9 5.16 -9.50 -8.92
C GLN A 9 4.88 -8.06 -8.47
N PHE A 10 4.28 -7.87 -7.29
CA PHE A 10 4.06 -6.54 -6.72
C PHE A 10 5.38 -5.77 -6.57
N LEU A 11 6.34 -6.36 -5.89
CA LEU A 11 7.62 -5.71 -5.62
C LEU A 11 8.40 -5.42 -6.90
N GLN A 12 8.44 -6.37 -7.84
CA GLN A 12 9.11 -6.20 -9.13
C GLN A 12 8.43 -5.14 -10.00
N PHE A 13 7.10 -5.09 -10.00
CA PHE A 13 6.36 -4.07 -10.73
C PHE A 13 6.72 -2.66 -10.24
N PHE A 14 6.64 -2.42 -8.93
CA PHE A 14 7.00 -1.11 -8.38
C PHE A 14 8.49 -0.81 -8.48
N GLN A 15 9.36 -1.82 -8.43
CA GLN A 15 10.78 -1.64 -8.73
C GLN A 15 10.98 -1.15 -10.16
N SER A 16 10.26 -1.68 -11.14
CA SER A 16 10.31 -1.22 -12.54
C SER A 16 9.80 0.23 -12.71
N LYS A 17 9.01 0.73 -11.76
CA LYS A 17 8.56 2.12 -11.69
C LYS A 17 9.47 3.02 -10.84
N GLY A 18 10.69 2.57 -10.54
CA GLY A 18 11.70 3.34 -9.82
C GLY A 18 11.58 3.31 -8.29
N HIS A 19 10.83 2.35 -7.73
CA HIS A 19 10.73 2.18 -6.28
C HIS A 19 11.88 1.31 -5.76
N THR A 20 12.42 1.68 -4.62
CA THR A 20 13.36 0.84 -3.88
C THR A 20 12.59 -0.23 -3.12
N ILE A 21 12.97 -1.50 -3.29
CA ILE A 21 12.41 -2.58 -2.46
C ILE A 21 13.01 -2.47 -1.06
N VAL A 22 12.14 -2.25 -0.08
CA VAL A 22 12.52 -2.13 1.33
C VAL A 22 12.02 -3.36 2.09
N PRO A 23 12.86 -4.04 2.86
CA PRO A 23 12.44 -5.16 3.67
C PRO A 23 11.34 -4.82 4.67
N SER A 24 10.54 -5.82 5.06
CA SER A 24 9.59 -5.69 6.18
C SER A 24 10.33 -5.28 7.45
N SER A 25 9.84 -4.27 8.13
CA SER A 25 10.32 -3.95 9.47
C SER A 25 9.89 -4.99 10.49
N SER A 26 10.47 -4.93 11.70
CA SER A 26 10.07 -5.79 12.81
C SER A 26 8.60 -5.62 13.15
N LEU A 27 7.95 -6.69 13.59
CA LEU A 27 6.61 -6.63 14.17
C LEU A 27 6.57 -5.89 15.50
N VAL A 28 7.68 -5.88 16.23
CA VAL A 28 7.83 -5.08 17.46
C VAL A 28 8.35 -3.70 17.08
N PRO A 29 7.51 -2.63 17.18
CA PRO A 29 7.92 -1.29 16.79
C PRO A 29 8.96 -0.76 17.77
N GLY A 30 10.13 -0.36 17.25
CA GLY A 30 11.25 0.13 18.08
C GLY A 30 11.08 1.57 18.56
N ASN A 31 10.33 2.39 17.83
CA ASN A 31 10.33 3.86 18.01
C ASN A 31 8.95 4.49 18.18
N ASP A 32 7.88 3.71 18.29
CA ASP A 32 6.54 4.25 18.47
C ASP A 32 5.84 3.64 19.69
N PRO A 33 5.86 4.35 20.85
CA PRO A 33 5.23 3.87 22.08
C PRO A 33 3.70 3.80 21.98
N THR A 34 3.09 4.35 20.93
CA THR A 34 1.64 4.31 20.73
C THR A 34 1.17 3.03 20.05
N LEU A 35 2.11 2.23 19.53
CA LEU A 35 1.84 1.00 18.81
C LEU A 35 2.29 -0.22 19.62
N LEU A 36 1.40 -1.18 19.79
CA LEU A 36 1.73 -2.48 20.37
C LEU A 36 2.50 -3.35 19.37
N PHE A 37 2.04 -3.37 18.12
CA PHE A 37 2.66 -4.06 17.00
C PHE A 37 2.71 -3.17 15.78
N THR A 38 3.62 -3.47 14.85
CA THR A 38 3.58 -2.89 13.50
C THR A 38 2.31 -3.36 12.80
N ASN A 39 1.42 -2.43 12.52
CA ASN A 39 0.05 -2.69 12.03
C ASN A 39 -0.17 -2.29 10.57
N SER A 40 0.83 -1.68 9.93
CA SER A 40 0.76 -1.29 8.52
C SER A 40 2.14 -1.08 7.90
N GLY A 41 2.19 -1.08 6.58
CA GLY A 41 3.41 -0.81 5.82
C GLY A 41 3.96 0.60 5.97
N MET A 42 3.13 1.55 6.38
CA MET A 42 3.54 2.94 6.55
C MET A 42 4.34 3.20 7.84
N VAL A 43 4.26 2.31 8.83
CA VAL A 43 4.86 2.54 10.16
C VAL A 43 6.35 2.83 10.06
N GLN A 44 7.11 2.03 9.31
CA GLN A 44 8.55 2.23 9.14
C GLN A 44 8.94 3.52 8.39
N PHE A 45 8.01 4.17 7.70
CA PHE A 45 8.23 5.39 6.94
C PHE A 45 7.60 6.63 7.58
N LYS A 46 7.03 6.51 8.78
CA LYS A 46 6.34 7.60 9.46
C LYS A 46 7.22 8.85 9.59
N ASP A 47 8.46 8.68 10.00
CA ASP A 47 9.40 9.79 10.18
C ASP A 47 9.88 10.38 8.84
N VAL A 48 9.90 9.57 7.78
CA VAL A 48 10.16 10.06 6.43
C VAL A 48 9.02 10.96 5.94
N PHE A 49 7.77 10.56 6.14
CA PHE A 49 6.60 11.36 5.78
C PHE A 49 6.48 12.66 6.57
N THR A 50 6.93 12.66 7.82
CA THR A 50 6.93 13.86 8.68
C THR A 50 8.18 14.74 8.50
N GLY A 51 9.12 14.33 7.66
CA GLY A 51 10.35 15.06 7.41
C GLY A 51 11.39 14.97 8.52
N LYS A 52 11.18 14.11 9.53
CA LYS A 52 12.13 13.88 10.62
C LYS A 52 13.30 12.99 10.21
N GLU A 53 13.09 12.13 9.21
CA GLU A 53 14.09 11.24 8.67
C GLU A 53 14.21 11.46 7.16
N SER A 54 15.43 11.36 6.62
CA SER A 54 15.70 11.40 5.19
C SER A 54 16.21 10.03 4.73
N ARG A 55 15.76 9.59 3.56
CA ARG A 55 16.25 8.39 2.89
C ARG A 55 16.94 8.74 1.58
N SER A 56 17.78 7.85 1.09
CA SER A 56 18.47 8.02 -0.20
C SER A 56 17.54 7.81 -1.42
N TYR A 57 16.28 7.49 -1.20
CA TYR A 57 15.27 7.22 -2.23
C TYR A 57 13.98 8.01 -1.94
N THR A 58 13.27 8.37 -2.99
CA THR A 58 11.97 9.07 -2.91
C THR A 58 10.78 8.16 -3.16
N ARG A 59 11.03 6.92 -3.60
CA ARG A 59 10.01 5.90 -3.85
C ARG A 59 10.40 4.60 -3.17
N ALA A 60 9.47 3.99 -2.46
CA ALA A 60 9.69 2.69 -1.81
C ALA A 60 8.54 1.73 -2.08
N THR A 61 8.84 0.44 -2.07
CA THR A 61 7.84 -0.63 -2.07
C THR A 61 8.24 -1.71 -1.08
N SER A 62 7.25 -2.29 -0.40
CA SER A 62 7.49 -3.33 0.59
C SER A 62 6.33 -4.31 0.69
N SER A 63 6.63 -5.51 1.18
CA SER A 63 5.65 -6.45 1.70
C SER A 63 5.82 -6.51 3.22
N GLN A 64 5.08 -5.69 3.94
CA GLN A 64 5.20 -5.52 5.38
C GLN A 64 4.38 -6.56 6.11
N ARG A 65 5.03 -7.32 6.99
CA ARG A 65 4.35 -8.16 7.98
C ARG A 65 3.70 -7.29 9.03
N SER A 66 2.41 -7.52 9.30
CA SER A 66 1.60 -6.67 10.16
C SER A 66 0.74 -7.50 11.09
N VAL A 67 0.49 -6.97 12.29
CA VAL A 67 -0.40 -7.57 13.29
C VAL A 67 -1.43 -6.53 13.73
N ARG A 68 -2.71 -6.93 13.71
CA ARG A 68 -3.84 -6.13 14.20
C ARG A 68 -4.62 -6.90 15.26
N ALA A 69 -3.96 -7.10 16.41
CA ALA A 69 -4.47 -7.86 17.54
C ALA A 69 -4.29 -7.05 18.84
N GLY A 70 -5.08 -6.00 18.97
CA GLY A 70 -5.03 -5.07 20.10
C GLY A 70 -4.44 -3.70 19.75
N GLY A 71 -4.59 -2.72 20.63
CA GLY A 71 -4.15 -1.35 20.44
C GLY A 71 -5.08 -0.53 19.52
N LYS A 72 -4.52 0.48 18.86
CA LYS A 72 -5.26 1.48 18.08
C LYS A 72 -5.98 0.90 16.86
N HIS A 73 -5.43 -0.13 16.24
CA HIS A 73 -6.02 -0.87 15.14
C HIS A 73 -6.18 -2.32 15.55
N ASN A 74 -7.39 -2.69 15.95
CA ASN A 74 -7.73 -4.01 16.46
C ASN A 74 -8.83 -4.61 15.59
N ASP A 75 -8.51 -5.70 14.91
CA ASP A 75 -9.46 -6.45 14.07
C ASP A 75 -9.97 -7.72 14.77
N LEU A 76 -9.64 -7.95 16.05
CA LEU A 76 -9.96 -9.20 16.76
C LEU A 76 -11.45 -9.53 16.76
N GLU A 77 -12.31 -8.52 16.84
CA GLU A 77 -13.77 -8.72 16.82
C GLU A 77 -14.28 -9.25 15.46
N ASN A 78 -13.51 -9.04 14.39
CA ASN A 78 -13.87 -9.47 13.05
C ASN A 78 -13.14 -10.74 12.60
N VAL A 79 -12.05 -11.11 13.26
CA VAL A 79 -11.27 -12.32 12.94
C VAL A 79 -12.08 -13.58 13.27
N GLY A 80 -12.20 -14.44 12.28
CA GLY A 80 -13.02 -15.65 12.38
C GLY A 80 -14.50 -15.48 12.05
N TYR A 81 -14.99 -14.23 12.02
CA TYR A 81 -16.37 -13.90 11.64
C TYR A 81 -16.49 -13.39 10.20
N THR A 82 -15.41 -12.86 9.66
CA THR A 82 -15.33 -12.39 8.28
C THR A 82 -14.20 -13.11 7.55
N ALA A 83 -14.35 -13.28 6.23
CA ALA A 83 -13.34 -13.94 5.41
C ALA A 83 -12.09 -13.07 5.14
N ARG A 84 -12.09 -11.80 5.56
CA ARG A 84 -11.08 -10.81 5.14
C ARG A 84 -10.26 -10.24 6.27
N HIS A 85 -10.63 -10.48 7.53
CA HIS A 85 -9.90 -9.97 8.68
C HIS A 85 -9.02 -11.07 9.27
N HIS A 86 -7.74 -10.75 9.40
CA HIS A 86 -6.71 -11.63 9.95
C HIS A 86 -5.93 -10.87 11.02
N THR A 87 -5.49 -11.57 12.08
CA THR A 87 -4.62 -10.97 13.11
C THR A 87 -3.23 -10.69 12.58
N PHE A 88 -2.72 -11.61 11.75
CA PHE A 88 -1.43 -11.50 11.07
C PHE A 88 -1.62 -11.56 9.57
N PHE A 89 -1.01 -10.63 8.85
CA PHE A 89 -1.08 -10.54 7.38
C PHE A 89 0.12 -9.78 6.82
N GLU A 90 0.30 -9.87 5.51
CA GLU A 90 1.24 -9.04 4.78
C GLU A 90 0.52 -7.90 4.08
N MET A 91 1.05 -6.69 4.22
CA MET A 91 0.54 -5.50 3.54
C MET A 91 1.51 -5.13 2.41
N LEU A 92 1.04 -5.27 1.18
CA LEU A 92 1.76 -4.83 -0.01
C LEU A 92 1.60 -3.32 -0.15
N GLY A 93 2.72 -2.59 -0.16
CA GLY A 93 2.71 -1.14 -0.14
C GLY A 93 3.66 -0.52 -1.15
N ASN A 94 3.22 0.60 -1.73
CA ASN A 94 4.04 1.50 -2.51
C ASN A 94 3.94 2.90 -1.91
N PHE A 95 5.08 3.59 -1.83
CA PHE A 95 5.22 4.86 -1.11
C PHE A 95 5.96 5.86 -1.97
N SER A 96 5.45 7.10 -1.97
CA SER A 96 6.07 8.25 -2.62
C SER A 96 6.34 9.34 -1.59
N PHE A 97 7.59 9.73 -1.45
CA PHE A 97 8.04 10.76 -0.52
C PHE A 97 8.24 12.07 -1.27
N GLY A 98 7.12 12.73 -1.63
CA GLY A 98 7.13 13.97 -2.39
C GLY A 98 7.54 13.85 -3.87
N ASP A 99 7.48 12.65 -4.44
CA ASP A 99 7.86 12.38 -5.84
C ASP A 99 6.64 12.38 -6.76
N TYR A 100 5.70 11.46 -6.58
CA TYR A 100 4.43 11.42 -7.31
C TYR A 100 3.24 11.45 -6.35
N PHE A 101 2.05 11.70 -6.90
CA PHE A 101 0.82 11.76 -6.12
C PHE A 101 -0.30 10.96 -6.78
N LYS A 102 -1.55 11.41 -6.69
CA LYS A 102 -2.76 10.64 -7.04
C LYS A 102 -2.74 10.07 -8.46
N ARG A 103 -2.37 10.86 -9.45
CA ARG A 103 -2.42 10.45 -10.86
C ARG A 103 -1.60 9.19 -11.12
N ASP A 104 -0.31 9.26 -10.81
CA ASP A 104 0.60 8.14 -11.07
C ASP A 104 0.28 6.93 -10.17
N ALA A 105 -0.14 7.19 -8.91
CA ALA A 105 -0.57 6.12 -8.01
C ALA A 105 -1.76 5.33 -8.56
N ILE A 106 -2.77 6.02 -9.11
CA ILE A 106 -3.95 5.39 -9.72
C ILE A 106 -3.54 4.63 -10.99
N GLN A 107 -2.72 5.24 -11.84
CA GLN A 107 -2.23 4.60 -13.06
C GLN A 107 -1.43 3.32 -12.75
N TYR A 108 -0.52 3.36 -11.78
CA TYR A 108 0.22 2.17 -11.36
C TYR A 108 -0.69 1.08 -10.78
N ALA A 109 -1.66 1.46 -9.95
CA ALA A 109 -2.62 0.50 -9.40
C ALA A 109 -3.43 -0.18 -10.51
N TRP A 110 -3.94 0.59 -11.46
CA TRP A 110 -4.70 0.07 -12.60
C TRP A 110 -3.87 -0.86 -13.47
N GLU A 111 -2.65 -0.45 -13.84
CA GLU A 111 -1.72 -1.27 -14.62
C GLU A 111 -1.38 -2.57 -13.90
N LEU A 112 -1.06 -2.52 -12.60
CA LEU A 112 -0.77 -3.70 -11.80
C LEU A 112 -1.93 -4.69 -11.80
N LEU A 113 -3.14 -4.21 -11.52
CA LEU A 113 -4.31 -5.07 -11.38
C LEU A 113 -4.75 -5.68 -12.72
N THR A 114 -4.75 -4.89 -13.80
CA THR A 114 -5.29 -5.33 -15.09
C THR A 114 -4.26 -5.99 -15.98
N GLN A 115 -3.02 -5.50 -16.00
CA GLN A 115 -1.99 -6.00 -16.92
C GLN A 115 -1.05 -7.02 -16.29
N VAL A 116 -0.67 -6.83 -15.02
CA VAL A 116 0.24 -7.76 -14.32
C VAL A 116 -0.54 -8.91 -13.70
N TYR A 117 -1.54 -8.61 -12.88
CA TYR A 117 -2.39 -9.63 -12.25
C TYR A 117 -3.51 -10.14 -13.15
N LYS A 118 -3.77 -9.46 -14.26
CA LYS A 118 -4.77 -9.85 -15.28
C LYS A 118 -6.17 -10.03 -14.70
N LEU A 119 -6.52 -9.18 -13.73
CA LEU A 119 -7.89 -9.14 -13.23
C LEU A 119 -8.79 -8.52 -14.30
N PRO A 120 -9.99 -9.08 -14.54
CA PRO A 120 -10.92 -8.54 -15.51
C PRO A 120 -11.42 -7.16 -15.04
N ALA A 121 -11.22 -6.13 -15.87
CA ALA A 121 -11.54 -4.74 -15.52
C ALA A 121 -13.02 -4.55 -15.16
N GLU A 122 -13.92 -5.29 -15.80
CA GLU A 122 -15.37 -5.26 -15.55
C GLU A 122 -15.78 -5.77 -14.16
N LYS A 123 -14.86 -6.42 -13.43
CA LYS A 123 -15.07 -6.87 -12.04
C LYS A 123 -14.45 -5.93 -11.00
N LEU A 124 -13.79 -4.88 -11.45
CA LEU A 124 -13.17 -3.90 -10.56
C LEU A 124 -14.13 -2.74 -10.28
N TRP A 125 -14.22 -2.36 -9.03
CA TRP A 125 -15.01 -1.22 -8.57
C TRP A 125 -14.07 -0.15 -8.03
N VAL A 126 -14.30 1.09 -8.46
CA VAL A 126 -13.55 2.25 -7.99
C VAL A 126 -14.47 3.16 -7.21
N THR A 127 -14.06 3.49 -5.99
CA THR A 127 -14.78 4.46 -5.16
C THR A 127 -14.02 5.78 -5.15
N VAL A 128 -14.74 6.88 -5.28
CA VAL A 128 -14.17 8.23 -5.24
C VAL A 128 -14.85 9.06 -4.16
N TYR A 129 -14.06 9.88 -3.49
CA TYR A 129 -14.58 10.90 -2.59
C TYR A 129 -14.77 12.21 -3.38
N PRO A 130 -15.84 13.00 -3.15
CA PRO A 130 -16.17 14.17 -3.99
C PRO A 130 -15.02 15.16 -4.20
N VAL A 131 -14.21 15.42 -3.18
CA VAL A 131 -13.03 16.31 -3.28
C VAL A 131 -11.93 15.70 -4.15
N SER A 132 -11.77 14.38 -4.13
CA SER A 132 -10.80 13.67 -4.98
C SER A 132 -11.28 13.56 -6.43
N TYR A 133 -12.60 13.48 -6.63
CA TYR A 133 -13.22 13.42 -7.95
C TYR A 133 -12.99 14.69 -8.79
N THR A 134 -13.06 15.87 -8.19
CA THR A 134 -12.76 17.13 -8.88
C THR A 134 -11.31 17.20 -9.36
N HIS A 135 -10.36 16.64 -8.60
CA HIS A 135 -8.96 16.54 -8.99
C HIS A 135 -8.72 15.52 -10.10
N LEU A 136 -9.41 14.38 -10.07
CA LEU A 136 -9.34 13.35 -11.12
C LEU A 136 -9.87 13.88 -12.46
N ARG A 137 -11.05 14.52 -12.45
CA ARG A 137 -11.63 15.09 -13.67
C ARG A 137 -10.81 16.19 -14.34
N ALA A 138 -10.03 16.92 -13.56
CA ALA A 138 -9.16 17.97 -14.10
C ALA A 138 -7.96 17.40 -14.92
N HIS A 139 -7.71 16.09 -14.82
CA HIS A 139 -6.55 15.42 -15.43
C HIS A 139 -6.92 14.26 -16.36
N GLU A 140 -8.21 13.89 -16.46
CA GLU A 140 -8.65 12.80 -17.32
C GLU A 140 -9.36 13.35 -18.56
N THR A 141 -8.83 13.05 -19.73
CA THR A 141 -9.62 13.01 -20.95
C THR A 141 -10.46 11.74 -20.95
N ARG A 142 -11.66 11.80 -21.51
CA ARG A 142 -12.66 10.71 -21.57
C ARG A 142 -12.17 9.41 -22.24
N GLU A 143 -10.95 9.40 -22.72
CA GLU A 143 -10.33 8.29 -23.47
C GLU A 143 -9.44 7.40 -22.59
N ASP A 144 -9.27 7.74 -21.31
CA ASP A 144 -8.36 7.04 -20.38
C ASP A 144 -9.09 6.12 -19.36
N LEU A 145 -10.40 5.86 -19.56
CA LEU A 145 -11.21 4.95 -18.74
C LEU A 145 -11.61 3.70 -19.52
#